data_c0eaeda333976de7b79853117dfd2a60
#
_entry.id   c0eaeda333976de7b79853117dfd2a60
#
_cell.length_a   1.000
_cell.length_b   1.000
_cell.length_c   1.000
_cell.angle_alpha   90.00
_cell.angle_beta   90.00
_cell.angle_gamma   90.00
#
_symmetry.space_group_name_H-M   'P 1'
#
loop_
_entity.id
_entity.type
_entity.pdbx_description
1 polymer ?
#
loop_
_entity_poly.entity_id
_entity_poly.type
_entity_poly.pdbx_seq_one_letter_code
_entity_poly.pdbx_strand_id
1 'polypeptide(L)'
;MREDLVDFVVLFIGYAIPFLAGMIIGKFWIGLAAWIGLAVLFFGYVEAQVLCRHCPHYVERGFLLRCHANWGLPKIPKHDPHPMSRVEQVIWLAYVAVLFLYYIPFFVVSQQWLLLALTTWALIVWIWTVQRTQCTRCYNMSCPVNRVPEDVRKGFFKNYPDFAKAWRQDEQDCA
;
A
#
# COMPACT_ATOMS: atom_id res chain seq x y z
N MET A 1 -9.68 -0.06 -14.21
CA MET A 1 -9.50 1.04 -13.21
C MET A 1 -10.67 1.17 -12.23
N ARG A 2 -11.92 1.36 -12.69
CA ARG A 2 -13.08 1.51 -11.77
C ARG A 2 -13.43 0.18 -11.06
N GLU A 3 -13.36 -0.92 -11.78
CA GLU A 3 -13.60 -2.27 -11.26
C GLU A 3 -12.55 -2.67 -10.22
N ASP A 4 -11.26 -2.43 -10.48
CA ASP A 4 -10.18 -2.72 -9.54
C ASP A 4 -10.33 -1.93 -8.22
N LEU A 5 -10.81 -0.68 -8.28
CA LEU A 5 -11.09 0.12 -7.09
C LEU A 5 -12.27 -0.44 -6.29
N VAL A 6 -13.34 -0.89 -6.98
CA VAL A 6 -14.50 -1.51 -6.33
C VAL A 6 -14.08 -2.79 -5.62
N ASP A 7 -13.32 -3.66 -6.27
CA ASP A 7 -12.83 -4.90 -5.67
C ASP A 7 -11.94 -4.63 -4.46
N PHE A 8 -11.05 -3.64 -4.55
CA PHE A 8 -10.22 -3.21 -3.42
C PHE A 8 -11.07 -2.75 -2.24
N VAL A 9 -12.06 -1.89 -2.48
CA VAL A 9 -12.93 -1.34 -1.44
C VAL A 9 -13.80 -2.43 -0.80
N VAL A 10 -14.39 -3.34 -1.60
CA VAL A 10 -15.22 -4.44 -1.08
C VAL A 10 -14.41 -5.36 -0.19
N LEU A 11 -13.21 -5.74 -0.61
CA LEU A 11 -12.33 -6.59 0.18
C LEU A 11 -11.83 -5.88 1.44
N PHE A 12 -11.52 -4.59 1.34
CA PHE A 12 -11.15 -3.78 2.50
C PHE A 12 -12.28 -3.67 3.52
N ILE A 13 -13.53 -3.50 3.07
CA ILE A 13 -14.71 -3.52 3.95
C ILE A 13 -14.83 -4.87 4.66
N GLY A 14 -14.58 -5.98 3.96
CA GLY A 14 -14.56 -7.33 4.54
C GLY A 14 -13.55 -7.47 5.70
N TYR A 15 -12.40 -6.82 5.60
CA TYR A 15 -11.43 -6.72 6.71
C TYR A 15 -11.89 -5.73 7.79
N ALA A 16 -12.40 -4.58 7.40
CA ALA A 16 -12.74 -3.49 8.31
C ALA A 16 -13.90 -3.84 9.25
N ILE A 17 -14.90 -4.60 8.78
CA ILE A 17 -16.08 -4.95 9.60
C ILE A 17 -15.69 -5.73 10.86
N PRO A 18 -15.02 -6.90 10.80
CA PRO A 18 -14.66 -7.64 12.01
C PRO A 18 -13.63 -6.89 12.86
N PHE A 19 -12.73 -6.11 12.24
CA PHE A 19 -11.79 -5.23 12.96
C PHE A 19 -12.54 -4.20 13.81
N LEU A 20 -13.42 -3.40 13.20
CA LEU A 20 -14.19 -2.37 13.89
C LEU A 20 -15.11 -2.98 14.95
N ALA A 21 -15.78 -4.09 14.64
CA ALA A 21 -16.63 -4.80 15.61
C ALA A 21 -15.82 -5.18 16.86
N GLY A 22 -14.63 -5.75 16.71
CA GLY A 22 -13.78 -6.12 17.83
C GLY A 22 -13.29 -4.95 18.67
N MET A 23 -12.89 -3.86 18.02
CA MET A 23 -12.48 -2.63 18.72
C MET A 23 -13.62 -2.00 19.50
N ILE A 24 -14.84 -1.99 18.95
CA ILE A 24 -16.04 -1.44 19.58
C ILE A 24 -16.50 -2.33 20.75
N ILE A 25 -16.60 -3.64 20.56
CA ILE A 25 -17.00 -4.60 21.59
C ILE A 25 -15.99 -4.58 22.76
N GLY A 26 -14.70 -4.51 22.46
CA GLY A 26 -13.64 -4.38 23.46
C GLY A 26 -13.56 -3.00 24.12
N LYS A 27 -14.35 -2.02 23.66
CA LYS A 27 -14.35 -0.62 24.13
C LYS A 27 -12.98 0.07 23.99
N PHE A 28 -12.19 -0.30 22.97
CA PHE A 28 -10.86 0.24 22.70
C PHE A 28 -10.91 1.56 21.91
N TRP A 29 -11.68 2.54 22.40
CA TRP A 29 -11.92 3.80 21.69
C TRP A 29 -10.65 4.60 21.40
N ILE A 30 -9.71 4.65 22.38
CA ILE A 30 -8.41 5.32 22.19
C ILE A 30 -7.58 4.58 21.15
N GLY A 31 -7.56 3.25 21.21
CA GLY A 31 -6.89 2.42 20.21
C GLY A 31 -7.46 2.61 18.81
N LEU A 32 -8.78 2.69 18.69
CA LEU A 32 -9.45 2.95 17.41
C LEU A 32 -9.13 4.34 16.86
N ALA A 33 -9.16 5.37 17.72
CA ALA A 33 -8.77 6.74 17.33
C ALA A 33 -7.30 6.80 16.88
N ALA A 34 -6.40 6.13 17.59
CA ALA A 34 -4.99 6.04 17.20
C ALA A 34 -4.81 5.33 15.85
N TRP A 35 -5.54 4.24 15.62
CA TRP A 35 -5.51 3.54 14.32
C TRP A 35 -6.00 4.43 13.17
N ILE A 36 -7.09 5.16 13.37
CA ILE A 36 -7.59 6.11 12.37
C ILE A 36 -6.53 7.18 12.07
N GLY A 37 -5.88 7.74 13.10
CA GLY A 37 -4.78 8.70 12.94
C GLY A 37 -3.61 8.11 12.15
N LEU A 38 -3.20 6.88 12.45
CA LEU A 38 -2.17 6.15 11.70
C LEU A 38 -2.58 5.91 10.25
N ALA A 39 -3.84 5.53 10.00
CA ALA A 39 -4.34 5.32 8.64
C ALA A 39 -4.35 6.62 7.82
N VAL A 40 -4.83 7.72 8.40
CA VAL A 40 -4.83 9.04 7.75
C VAL A 40 -3.40 9.49 7.45
N LEU A 41 -2.48 9.32 8.40
CA LEU A 41 -1.07 9.66 8.19
C LEU A 41 -0.43 8.79 7.11
N PHE A 42 -0.70 7.50 7.11
CA PHE A 42 -0.16 6.58 6.12
C PHE A 42 -0.66 6.91 4.71
N PHE A 43 -1.97 6.83 4.48
CA PHE A 43 -2.54 7.05 3.15
C PHE A 43 -2.43 8.52 2.71
N GLY A 44 -2.52 9.47 3.61
CA GLY A 44 -2.47 10.90 3.28
C GLY A 44 -1.06 11.43 3.03
N TYR A 45 -0.04 10.83 3.63
CA TYR A 45 1.32 11.39 3.58
C TYR A 45 2.41 10.34 3.34
N VAL A 46 2.56 9.34 4.23
CA VAL A 46 3.71 8.42 4.20
C VAL A 46 3.77 7.62 2.90
N GLU A 47 2.64 7.09 2.45
CA GLU A 47 2.57 6.32 1.21
C GLU A 47 2.93 7.17 -0.01
N ALA A 48 2.48 8.43 -0.06
CA ALA A 48 2.86 9.36 -1.12
C ALA A 48 4.35 9.67 -1.11
N GLN A 49 4.95 9.88 0.08
CA GLN A 49 6.36 10.19 0.26
C GLN A 49 7.28 9.02 -0.08
N VAL A 50 6.91 7.81 0.30
CA VAL A 50 7.82 6.66 0.26
C VAL A 50 7.58 5.80 -0.97
N LEU A 51 6.32 5.63 -1.40
CA LEU A 51 5.96 4.72 -2.47
C LEU A 51 5.53 5.45 -3.76
N CYS A 52 4.55 6.36 -3.65
CA CYS A 52 3.89 6.90 -4.84
C CYS A 52 4.78 7.83 -5.65
N ARG A 53 5.72 8.55 -5.04
CA ARG A 53 6.62 9.47 -5.75
C ARG A 53 7.51 8.78 -6.78
N HIS A 54 7.75 7.47 -6.65
CA HIS A 54 8.53 6.64 -7.56
C HIS A 54 7.69 6.02 -8.70
N CYS A 55 6.42 6.42 -8.84
CA CYS A 55 5.50 5.86 -9.81
C CYS A 55 5.29 6.81 -11.00
N PRO A 56 5.18 6.33 -12.26
CA PRO A 56 4.93 7.18 -13.43
C PRO A 56 3.59 7.93 -13.35
N HIS A 57 2.58 7.43 -12.65
CA HIS A 57 1.34 8.17 -12.40
C HIS A 57 1.53 9.48 -11.63
N TYR A 58 2.69 9.64 -10.99
CA TYR A 58 3.03 10.87 -10.29
C TYR A 58 3.35 12.02 -11.26
N VAL A 59 3.83 11.71 -12.47
CA VAL A 59 4.18 12.69 -13.53
C VAL A 59 2.94 13.17 -14.30
N GLU A 60 1.83 12.43 -14.24
CA GLU A 60 0.59 12.81 -14.92
C GLU A 60 0.11 14.21 -14.48
N ARG A 61 -0.56 14.92 -15.39
CA ARG A 61 -1.08 16.25 -15.11
C ARG A 61 -2.11 16.25 -13.98
N GLY A 62 -2.02 17.24 -13.09
CA GLY A 62 -2.95 17.46 -12.00
C GLY A 62 -2.32 17.27 -10.62
N PHE A 63 -2.97 17.83 -9.59
CA PHE A 63 -2.52 17.81 -8.20
C PHE A 63 -2.82 16.47 -7.50
N LEU A 64 -3.80 15.72 -8.00
CA LEU A 64 -4.21 14.45 -7.40
C LEU A 64 -3.68 13.25 -8.17
N LEU A 65 -3.31 12.20 -7.45
CA LEU A 65 -2.96 10.90 -8.03
C LEU A 65 -4.17 10.25 -8.69
N ARG A 66 -3.95 9.58 -9.82
CA ARG A 66 -4.97 8.84 -10.58
C ARG A 66 -4.49 7.42 -10.82
N CYS A 67 -4.18 6.73 -9.75
CA CYS A 67 -3.74 5.34 -9.77
C CYS A 67 -4.87 4.41 -9.34
N HIS A 68 -4.86 3.16 -9.78
CA HIS A 68 -5.87 2.16 -9.40
C HIS A 68 -5.88 1.86 -7.90
N ALA A 69 -4.72 1.98 -7.22
CA ALA A 69 -4.60 1.76 -5.78
C ALA A 69 -4.83 3.04 -4.95
N ASN A 70 -4.40 4.21 -5.47
CA ASN A 70 -4.37 5.48 -4.74
C ASN A 70 -5.04 6.59 -5.54
N TRP A 71 -6.36 6.58 -5.59
CA TRP A 71 -7.13 7.59 -6.29
C TRP A 71 -7.43 8.78 -5.39
N GLY A 72 -7.06 9.98 -5.85
CA GLY A 72 -7.43 11.23 -5.17
C GLY A 72 -6.46 11.70 -4.09
N LEU A 73 -5.33 11.02 -3.87
CA LEU A 73 -4.30 11.50 -2.95
C LEU A 73 -3.54 12.70 -3.53
N PRO A 74 -3.20 13.71 -2.71
CA PRO A 74 -2.44 14.86 -3.17
C PRO A 74 -0.98 14.48 -3.46
N LYS A 75 -0.44 15.02 -4.55
CA LYS A 75 0.97 14.87 -4.92
C LYS A 75 1.83 15.90 -4.18
N ILE A 76 2.07 15.65 -2.90
CA ILE A 76 2.82 16.58 -2.03
C ILE A 76 4.34 16.52 -2.30
N PRO A 77 4.99 15.32 -2.30
CA PRO A 77 6.43 15.23 -2.57
C PRO A 77 6.75 15.45 -4.05
N LYS A 78 8.02 15.76 -4.32
CA LYS A 78 8.52 15.80 -5.70
C LYS A 78 8.60 14.38 -6.26
N HIS A 79 8.31 14.25 -7.56
CA HIS A 79 8.53 13.00 -8.28
C HIS A 79 10.01 12.60 -8.24
N ASP A 80 10.25 11.31 -8.05
CA ASP A 80 11.57 10.71 -8.04
C ASP A 80 11.57 9.44 -8.91
N PRO A 81 12.25 9.45 -10.09
CA PRO A 81 12.27 8.30 -10.99
C PRO A 81 13.19 7.16 -10.53
N HIS A 82 14.00 7.38 -9.47
CA HIS A 82 14.87 6.33 -8.94
C HIS A 82 14.06 5.23 -8.25
N PRO A 83 14.60 4.02 -8.14
CA PRO A 83 13.97 2.98 -7.35
C PRO A 83 13.92 3.38 -5.87
N MET A 84 12.93 2.85 -5.14
CA MET A 84 12.89 3.01 -3.69
C MET A 84 14.17 2.45 -3.07
N SER A 85 14.77 3.22 -2.18
CA SER A 85 15.88 2.75 -1.35
C SER A 85 15.43 1.62 -0.42
N ARG A 86 16.37 0.81 0.08
CA ARG A 86 16.06 -0.25 1.05
C ARG A 86 15.42 0.30 2.33
N VAL A 87 15.82 1.49 2.75
CA VAL A 87 15.25 2.16 3.93
C VAL A 87 13.78 2.50 3.68
N GLU A 88 13.44 3.07 2.53
CA GLU A 88 12.05 3.36 2.14
C GLU A 88 11.19 2.11 2.06
N GLN A 89 11.73 1.02 1.49
CA GLN A 89 11.03 -0.27 1.44
C GLN A 89 10.73 -0.80 2.84
N VAL A 90 11.70 -0.74 3.76
CA VAL A 90 11.52 -1.18 5.16
C VAL A 90 10.52 -0.28 5.89
N ILE A 91 10.61 1.03 5.74
CA ILE A 91 9.65 1.97 6.34
C ILE A 91 8.24 1.67 5.86
N TRP A 92 8.05 1.50 4.56
CA TRP A 92 6.74 1.19 3.99
C TRP A 92 6.18 -0.14 4.51
N LEU A 93 6.99 -1.21 4.45
CA LEU A 93 6.59 -2.54 4.95
C LEU A 93 6.27 -2.52 6.45
N ALA A 94 7.09 -1.85 7.25
CA ALA A 94 6.87 -1.73 8.70
C ALA A 94 5.56 -0.98 8.99
N TYR A 95 5.30 0.11 8.27
CA TYR A 95 4.08 0.88 8.46
C TYR A 95 2.83 0.08 8.07
N VAL A 96 2.88 -0.61 6.93
CA VAL A 96 1.82 -1.52 6.49
C VAL A 96 1.59 -2.63 7.53
N ALA A 97 2.66 -3.25 8.03
CA ALA A 97 2.55 -4.28 9.05
C ALA A 97 1.91 -3.74 10.34
N VAL A 98 2.36 -2.59 10.84
CA VAL A 98 1.76 -1.95 12.02
C VAL A 98 0.29 -1.64 11.77
N LEU A 99 -0.07 -1.03 10.64
CA LEU A 99 -1.44 -0.63 10.34
C LEU A 99 -2.42 -1.80 10.27
N PHE A 100 -2.01 -2.89 9.62
CA PHE A 100 -2.89 -4.04 9.36
C PHE A 100 -2.84 -5.13 10.43
N LEU A 101 -1.79 -5.18 11.27
CA LEU A 101 -1.70 -6.11 12.40
C LEU A 101 -2.03 -5.46 13.76
N TYR A 102 -2.40 -4.18 13.75
CA TYR A 102 -2.67 -3.37 14.93
C TYR A 102 -3.69 -3.99 15.90
N TYR A 103 -4.68 -4.71 15.37
CA TYR A 103 -5.77 -5.31 16.15
C TYR A 103 -5.33 -6.48 17.03
N ILE A 104 -4.23 -7.15 16.69
CA ILE A 104 -3.82 -8.42 17.35
C ILE A 104 -3.72 -8.27 18.87
N PRO A 105 -2.94 -7.32 19.44
CA PRO A 105 -2.83 -7.21 20.88
C PRO A 105 -4.16 -6.93 21.58
N PHE A 106 -5.04 -6.13 20.98
CA PHE A 106 -6.34 -5.80 21.54
C PHE A 106 -7.27 -7.01 21.61
N PHE A 107 -7.33 -7.80 20.54
CA PHE A 107 -8.19 -8.97 20.45
C PHE A 107 -7.67 -10.12 21.31
N VAL A 108 -6.38 -10.27 21.45
CA VAL A 108 -5.76 -11.23 22.36
C VAL A 108 -6.07 -10.90 23.81
N VAL A 109 -5.86 -9.66 24.24
CA VAL A 109 -6.10 -9.20 25.61
C VAL A 109 -7.59 -9.31 26.00
N SER A 110 -8.48 -9.01 25.04
CA SER A 110 -9.94 -9.12 25.26
C SER A 110 -10.52 -10.50 24.97
N GLN A 111 -9.67 -11.50 24.67
CA GLN A 111 -10.07 -12.90 24.36
C GLN A 111 -11.08 -13.02 23.22
N GLN A 112 -11.05 -12.12 22.26
CA GLN A 112 -11.95 -12.10 21.10
C GLN A 112 -11.45 -13.02 19.98
N TRP A 113 -11.23 -14.29 20.27
CA TRP A 113 -10.60 -15.25 19.35
C TRP A 113 -11.30 -15.40 18.00
N LEU A 114 -12.65 -15.37 18.01
CA LEU A 114 -13.42 -15.46 16.77
C LEU A 114 -13.18 -14.24 15.87
N LEU A 115 -13.20 -13.02 16.44
CA LEU A 115 -12.94 -11.80 15.69
C LEU A 115 -11.48 -11.71 15.24
N LEU A 116 -10.54 -12.19 16.06
CA LEU A 116 -9.14 -12.33 15.68
C LEU A 116 -9.00 -13.24 14.44
N ALA A 117 -9.64 -14.40 14.46
CA ALA A 117 -9.60 -15.34 13.34
C ALA A 117 -10.24 -14.77 12.07
N LEU A 118 -11.43 -14.16 12.19
CA LEU A 118 -12.15 -13.56 11.06
C LEU A 118 -11.38 -12.40 10.45
N THR A 119 -10.83 -11.49 11.27
CA THR A 119 -10.05 -10.35 10.79
C THR A 119 -8.76 -10.80 10.10
N THR A 120 -8.07 -11.78 10.69
CA THR A 120 -6.84 -12.34 10.10
C THR A 120 -7.15 -13.05 8.78
N TRP A 121 -8.21 -13.83 8.72
CA TRP A 121 -8.64 -14.48 7.48
C TRP A 121 -8.98 -13.48 6.39
N ALA A 122 -9.78 -12.47 6.71
CA ALA A 122 -10.14 -11.41 5.78
C ALA A 122 -8.91 -10.65 5.26
N LEU A 123 -7.93 -10.38 6.14
CA LEU A 123 -6.65 -9.76 5.78
C LEU A 123 -5.86 -10.64 4.80
N ILE A 124 -5.77 -11.94 5.06
CA ILE A 124 -5.08 -12.90 4.17
C ILE A 124 -5.74 -12.91 2.78
N VAL A 125 -7.07 -13.02 2.74
CA VAL A 125 -7.84 -13.02 1.48
C VAL A 125 -7.63 -11.72 0.72
N TRP A 126 -7.67 -10.57 1.42
CA TRP A 126 -7.44 -9.27 0.82
C TRP A 126 -6.05 -9.15 0.22
N ILE A 127 -4.99 -9.46 1.00
CA ILE A 127 -3.59 -9.42 0.52
C ILE A 127 -3.41 -10.34 -0.69
N TRP A 128 -3.92 -11.57 -0.60
CA TRP A 128 -3.83 -12.54 -1.68
C TRP A 128 -4.47 -12.05 -2.98
N THR A 129 -5.68 -11.49 -2.88
CA THR A 129 -6.42 -10.98 -4.04
C THR A 129 -5.73 -9.77 -4.65
N VAL A 130 -5.33 -8.77 -3.81
CA VAL A 130 -4.61 -7.58 -4.26
C VAL A 130 -3.30 -7.96 -4.97
N GLN A 131 -2.55 -8.90 -4.41
CA GLN A 131 -1.30 -9.35 -5.04
C GLN A 131 -1.53 -10.03 -6.39
N ARG A 132 -2.64 -10.73 -6.58
CA ARG A 132 -2.95 -11.42 -7.83
C ARG A 132 -3.57 -10.53 -8.90
N THR A 133 -4.36 -9.55 -8.50
CA THR A 133 -5.13 -8.73 -9.42
C THR A 133 -4.50 -7.37 -9.69
N GLN A 134 -3.97 -6.72 -8.65
CA GLN A 134 -3.48 -5.35 -8.76
C GLN A 134 -1.95 -5.27 -8.86
N CYS A 135 -1.22 -6.02 -8.02
CA CYS A 135 0.24 -5.98 -8.03
C CYS A 135 0.86 -6.53 -9.33
N THR A 136 0.16 -7.41 -10.05
CA THR A 136 0.57 -7.93 -11.37
C THR A 136 0.42 -6.92 -12.51
N ARG A 137 -0.28 -5.80 -12.28
CA ARG A 137 -0.53 -4.74 -13.26
C ARG A 137 -0.02 -3.37 -12.81
N CYS A 138 0.66 -3.32 -11.67
CA CYS A 138 1.09 -2.08 -11.03
C CYS A 138 2.33 -1.50 -11.73
N TYR A 139 2.25 -0.25 -12.17
CA TYR A 139 3.38 0.46 -12.80
C TYR A 139 4.46 0.92 -11.82
N ASN A 140 4.25 0.80 -10.52
CA ASN A 140 5.31 1.08 -9.54
C ASN A 140 6.26 -0.11 -9.45
N MET A 141 7.29 -0.12 -10.30
CA MET A 141 8.26 -1.23 -10.40
C MET A 141 9.18 -1.33 -9.18
N SER A 142 9.29 -0.29 -8.35
CA SER A 142 10.15 -0.29 -7.16
C SER A 142 9.44 -0.76 -5.89
N CYS A 143 8.11 -0.97 -5.95
CA CYS A 143 7.34 -1.47 -4.82
C CYS A 143 7.81 -2.89 -4.43
N PRO A 144 8.10 -3.15 -3.13
CA PRO A 144 8.61 -4.46 -2.68
C PRO A 144 7.62 -5.62 -2.87
N VAL A 145 6.33 -5.31 -3.03
CA VAL A 145 5.27 -6.31 -3.29
C VAL A 145 4.82 -6.35 -4.75
N ASN A 146 5.52 -5.64 -5.65
CA ASN A 146 5.23 -5.68 -7.09
C ASN A 146 5.42 -7.08 -7.65
N ARG A 147 4.47 -7.52 -8.49
CA ARG A 147 4.46 -8.85 -9.12
C ARG A 147 4.26 -8.78 -10.64
N VAL A 148 4.62 -7.67 -11.23
CA VAL A 148 4.54 -7.49 -12.68
C VAL A 148 5.50 -8.45 -13.38
N PRO A 149 5.05 -9.21 -14.41
CA PRO A 149 5.89 -10.10 -15.19
C PRO A 149 7.07 -9.37 -15.83
N GLU A 150 8.18 -10.08 -16.03
CA GLU A 150 9.44 -9.48 -16.48
C GLU A 150 9.36 -8.91 -17.91
N ASP A 151 8.59 -9.53 -18.78
CA ASP A 151 8.33 -9.04 -20.13
C ASP A 151 7.60 -7.69 -20.11
N VAL A 152 6.59 -7.53 -19.24
CA VAL A 152 5.88 -6.27 -19.02
C VAL A 152 6.80 -5.22 -18.41
N ARG A 153 7.67 -5.61 -17.47
CA ARG A 153 8.69 -4.74 -16.87
C ARG A 153 9.68 -4.23 -17.91
N LYS A 154 10.15 -5.09 -18.82
CA LYS A 154 11.01 -4.68 -19.95
C LYS A 154 10.29 -3.69 -20.86
N GLY A 155 9.02 -3.94 -21.17
CA GLY A 155 8.17 -3.01 -21.92
C GLY A 155 8.00 -1.66 -21.23
N PHE A 156 7.84 -1.66 -19.91
CA PHE A 156 7.78 -0.44 -19.11
C PHE A 156 9.03 0.43 -19.29
N PHE A 157 10.23 -0.11 -19.08
CA PHE A 157 11.48 0.65 -19.21
C PHE A 157 11.73 1.14 -20.65
N LYS A 158 11.21 0.45 -21.66
CA LYS A 158 11.26 0.93 -23.04
C LYS A 158 10.36 2.16 -23.25
N ASN A 159 9.20 2.20 -22.61
CA ASN A 159 8.23 3.29 -22.74
C ASN A 159 8.54 4.49 -21.82
N TYR A 160 9.31 4.27 -20.74
CA TYR A 160 9.70 5.29 -19.76
C TYR A 160 11.22 5.39 -19.64
N PRO A 161 11.92 6.03 -20.63
CA PRO A 161 13.38 6.07 -20.68
C PRO A 161 14.02 6.80 -19.50
N ASP A 162 13.32 7.77 -18.88
CA ASP A 162 13.83 8.50 -17.72
C ASP A 162 13.95 7.56 -16.50
N PHE A 163 12.98 6.69 -16.28
CA PHE A 163 13.07 5.65 -15.28
C PHE A 163 14.18 4.65 -15.57
N ALA A 164 14.30 4.22 -16.84
CA ALA A 164 15.38 3.31 -17.23
C ALA A 164 16.77 3.90 -17.00
N LYS A 165 16.93 5.20 -17.18
CA LYS A 165 18.19 5.92 -16.93
C LYS A 165 18.46 6.00 -15.42
N ALA A 166 17.50 6.42 -14.62
CA ALA A 166 17.62 6.55 -13.18
C ALA A 166 17.98 5.21 -12.51
N TRP A 167 17.32 4.13 -12.92
CA TRP A 167 17.59 2.78 -12.37
C TRP A 167 19.01 2.27 -12.70
N ARG A 168 19.53 2.54 -13.91
CA ARG A 168 20.91 2.18 -14.25
C ARG A 168 21.95 2.98 -13.47
N GLN A 169 21.65 4.24 -13.14
CA GLN A 169 22.53 5.06 -12.29
C GLN A 169 22.60 4.49 -10.87
N ASP A 170 21.47 4.12 -10.30
CA ASP A 170 21.41 3.53 -8.96
C ASP A 170 22.17 2.18 -8.88
N GLU A 171 22.11 1.33 -9.93
CA GLU A 171 22.90 0.10 -10.01
C GLU A 171 24.41 0.37 -10.04
N GLN A 172 24.86 1.45 -10.67
CA GLN A 172 26.27 1.83 -10.74
C GLN A 172 26.78 2.43 -9.42
N ASP A 173 25.95 3.19 -8.73
CA ASP A 173 26.31 3.82 -7.44
C ASP A 173 26.35 2.80 -6.28
N CYS A 174 25.71 1.64 -6.44
CA CYS A 174 25.70 0.55 -5.46
C CYS A 174 26.75 -0.55 -5.70
N ALA A 175 27.50 -0.51 -6.82
CA ALA A 175 28.54 -1.48 -7.20
C ALA A 175 29.93 -1.02 -6.75
#